data_b9f168a6f2987502acd423a7a2000e5a
#
_entry.id   b9f168a6f2987502acd423a7a2000e5a
#
_cell.length_a   1.000
_cell.length_b   1.000
_cell.length_c   1.000
_cell.angle_alpha   90.00
_cell.angle_beta   90.00
_cell.angle_gamma   90.00
#
_symmetry.space_group_name_H-M   'P 1'
#
loop_
_entity.id
_entity.type
_entity.pdbx_description
1 polymer ?
#
loop_
_entity_poly.entity_id
_entity_poly.type
_entity_poly.pdbx_seq_one_letter_code
_entity_poly.pdbx_strand_id
1 'polypeptide(L)'
;MPEPSGLTEVNQKLPDPFTFFDGTKVTTKEQWECRRKEILAMAAKYLYGPVPSEPDEVTGTVSGGTVSITAKVGDKTESFTASISGSGDVIALKLSGGIFPSGSKTLSFGSGFEGKIRNLFGLSEVNTNIANGWMIDRVMDVLEQNPGSGHDPTKVMVSGCSGCGKGAYLAGVFSRAPVVVIVESGGGGVANLRQAEWFRHGEGGSVWQCKDAKPQSIDNLEDSGICGPWVTGAARWLRNDPSKVYNLPFDTHMILATIAPRHLVHFTNSNGRDSWCHLGGTCEALSAWAAKPVWKALGVPERMGFQMYSASHCAASGSQTALAGEMFKRAFEGNTSANTDVLNILDNGVQQPVSEWKDMWVDWDMDTVLE
;
A
#
# COMPACT_ATOMS: atom_id res chain seq x y z
N MET A 1 13.10 -12.60 -14.51
CA MET A 1 13.26 -11.17 -14.84
C MET A 1 14.71 -10.83 -14.58
N PRO A 2 15.42 -10.12 -15.46
CA PRO A 2 16.78 -9.69 -15.18
C PRO A 2 16.74 -8.70 -14.00
N GLU A 3 17.56 -8.95 -13.01
CA GLU A 3 17.78 -7.99 -11.94
C GLU A 3 18.64 -6.85 -12.49
N PRO A 4 18.39 -5.59 -12.04
CA PRO A 4 19.32 -4.52 -12.35
C PRO A 4 20.73 -4.92 -11.90
N SER A 5 21.70 -4.78 -12.80
CA SER A 5 23.11 -5.10 -12.51
C SER A 5 23.69 -4.06 -11.56
N GLY A 6 23.45 -4.23 -10.26
CA GLY A 6 23.93 -3.35 -9.21
C GLY A 6 23.15 -2.03 -9.13
N LEU A 7 22.91 -1.57 -7.92
CA LEU A 7 22.27 -0.27 -7.65
C LEU A 7 23.35 0.84 -7.69
N THR A 8 23.96 1.08 -8.84
CA THR A 8 25.06 2.04 -8.99
C THR A 8 24.63 3.38 -9.57
N GLU A 9 23.51 3.41 -10.30
CA GLU A 9 22.98 4.64 -10.87
C GLU A 9 22.27 5.45 -9.80
N VAL A 10 22.59 6.74 -9.74
CA VAL A 10 21.93 7.71 -8.85
C VAL A 10 20.88 8.45 -9.66
N ASN A 11 19.62 8.31 -9.28
CA ASN A 11 18.52 9.07 -9.85
C ASN A 11 17.84 9.90 -8.76
N GLN A 12 17.98 11.22 -8.86
CA GLN A 12 17.35 12.17 -7.94
C GLN A 12 15.82 12.27 -8.15
N LYS A 13 15.36 11.95 -9.36
CA LYS A 13 13.94 12.01 -9.73
C LYS A 13 13.21 10.70 -9.41
N LEU A 14 11.90 10.76 -9.43
CA LEU A 14 11.05 9.59 -9.26
C LEU A 14 11.18 8.68 -10.48
N PRO A 15 11.47 7.38 -10.29
CA PRO A 15 11.51 6.44 -11.40
C PRO A 15 10.16 6.32 -12.12
N ASP A 16 10.20 6.12 -13.42
CA ASP A 16 9.02 5.97 -14.28
C ASP A 16 8.30 4.65 -14.02
N PRO A 17 7.02 4.65 -13.61
CA PRO A 17 6.24 3.43 -13.43
C PRO A 17 6.00 2.68 -14.75
N PHE A 18 6.07 3.37 -15.90
CA PHE A 18 5.81 2.81 -17.22
C PHE A 18 7.08 2.38 -17.97
N THR A 19 8.20 2.22 -17.27
CA THR A 19 9.44 1.72 -17.86
C THR A 19 9.94 0.52 -17.07
N PHE A 20 10.09 -0.64 -17.74
CA PHE A 20 10.71 -1.84 -17.15
C PHE A 20 12.15 -1.57 -16.71
N PHE A 21 12.71 -2.39 -15.83
CA PHE A 21 14.09 -2.21 -15.37
C PHE A 21 15.14 -2.46 -16.46
N ASP A 22 14.77 -3.08 -17.58
CA ASP A 22 15.62 -3.20 -18.76
C ASP A 22 15.54 -1.98 -19.70
N GLY A 23 14.75 -0.95 -19.34
CA GLY A 23 14.57 0.28 -20.10
C GLY A 23 13.44 0.23 -21.15
N THR A 24 12.79 -0.91 -21.36
CA THR A 24 11.66 -0.99 -22.31
C THR A 24 10.41 -0.32 -21.74
N LYS A 25 9.58 0.25 -22.63
CA LYS A 25 8.35 0.95 -22.21
C LYS A 25 7.18 -0.03 -22.06
N VAL A 26 6.36 0.25 -21.03
CA VAL A 26 5.06 -0.36 -20.84
C VAL A 26 4.06 0.36 -21.73
N THR A 27 3.45 -0.32 -22.69
CA THR A 27 2.53 0.25 -23.69
C THR A 27 1.16 -0.40 -23.67
N THR A 28 1.01 -1.56 -23.01
CA THR A 28 -0.28 -2.25 -22.90
C THR A 28 -0.62 -2.57 -21.44
N LYS A 29 -1.90 -2.83 -21.18
CA LYS A 29 -2.41 -3.22 -19.85
C LYS A 29 -1.84 -4.56 -19.37
N GLU A 30 -1.60 -5.49 -20.29
CA GLU A 30 -0.97 -6.78 -20.00
C GLU A 30 0.51 -6.60 -19.58
N GLN A 31 1.21 -5.68 -20.24
CA GLN A 31 2.59 -5.33 -19.84
C GLN A 31 2.63 -4.67 -18.49
N TRP A 32 1.60 -3.87 -18.12
CA TRP A 32 1.49 -3.32 -16.77
C TRP A 32 1.44 -4.42 -15.70
N GLU A 33 0.71 -5.52 -15.93
CA GLU A 33 0.68 -6.64 -14.98
C GLU A 33 2.08 -7.28 -14.81
N CYS A 34 2.89 -7.33 -15.85
CA CYS A 34 4.29 -7.77 -15.75
C CYS A 34 5.15 -6.75 -14.96
N ARG A 35 4.99 -5.48 -15.28
CA ARG A 35 5.71 -4.38 -14.60
C ARG A 35 5.36 -4.32 -13.11
N ARG A 36 4.08 -4.46 -12.76
CA ARG A 36 3.60 -4.55 -11.39
C ARG A 36 4.32 -5.64 -10.59
N LYS A 37 4.47 -6.85 -11.15
CA LYS A 37 5.20 -7.96 -10.53
C LYS A 37 6.69 -7.62 -10.36
N GLU A 38 7.28 -6.98 -11.33
CA GLU A 38 8.68 -6.53 -11.29
C GLU A 38 8.92 -5.51 -10.16
N ILE A 39 8.04 -4.50 -10.02
CA ILE A 39 8.10 -3.51 -8.93
C ILE A 39 7.98 -4.20 -7.57
N LEU A 40 7.00 -5.11 -7.41
CA LEU A 40 6.79 -5.81 -6.14
C LEU A 40 7.97 -6.72 -5.77
N ALA A 41 8.59 -7.39 -6.75
CA ALA A 41 9.77 -8.22 -6.51
C ALA A 41 10.97 -7.38 -6.01
N MET A 42 11.17 -6.19 -6.56
CA MET A 42 12.23 -5.28 -6.12
C MET A 42 11.93 -4.66 -4.75
N ALA A 43 10.68 -4.28 -4.49
CA ALA A 43 10.26 -3.80 -3.16
C ALA A 43 10.45 -4.89 -2.08
N ALA A 44 10.10 -6.13 -2.39
CA ALA A 44 10.36 -7.27 -1.52
C ALA A 44 11.86 -7.43 -1.24
N LYS A 45 12.69 -7.42 -2.28
CA LYS A 45 14.13 -7.62 -2.17
C LYS A 45 14.82 -6.57 -1.30
N TYR A 46 14.45 -5.30 -1.45
CA TYR A 46 15.19 -4.17 -0.86
C TYR A 46 14.56 -3.55 0.38
N LEU A 47 13.26 -3.78 0.62
CA LEU A 47 12.55 -3.14 1.74
C LEU A 47 11.84 -4.13 2.66
N TYR A 48 11.09 -5.09 2.09
CA TYR A 48 10.07 -5.81 2.87
C TYR A 48 10.38 -7.27 3.15
N GLY A 49 11.47 -7.80 2.59
CA GLY A 49 11.86 -9.20 2.73
C GLY A 49 11.03 -10.16 1.87
N PRO A 50 11.13 -11.47 2.16
CA PRO A 50 10.48 -12.49 1.35
C PRO A 50 8.96 -12.34 1.31
N VAL A 51 8.39 -12.46 0.11
CA VAL A 51 6.95 -12.49 -0.13
C VAL A 51 6.53 -13.92 -0.43
N PRO A 52 5.58 -14.49 0.32
CA PRO A 52 5.04 -15.81 0.01
C PRO A 52 4.37 -15.81 -1.36
N SER A 53 4.69 -16.79 -2.20
CA SER A 53 4.02 -16.97 -3.48
C SER A 53 2.60 -17.54 -3.31
N GLU A 54 1.90 -17.71 -4.42
CA GLU A 54 0.67 -18.50 -4.42
C GLU A 54 1.01 -19.97 -4.12
N PRO A 55 0.20 -20.66 -3.29
CA PRO A 55 0.33 -22.09 -3.09
C PRO A 55 -0.03 -22.89 -4.34
N ASP A 56 0.48 -24.12 -4.46
CA ASP A 56 0.10 -25.03 -5.54
C ASP A 56 -1.37 -25.45 -5.45
N GLU A 57 -1.89 -25.51 -4.24
CA GLU A 57 -3.29 -25.88 -3.96
C GLU A 57 -3.78 -25.17 -2.69
N VAL A 58 -5.01 -24.67 -2.75
CA VAL A 58 -5.75 -24.15 -1.61
C VAL A 58 -7.12 -24.83 -1.56
N THR A 59 -7.47 -25.41 -0.42
CA THR A 59 -8.81 -25.95 -0.16
C THR A 59 -9.33 -25.45 1.17
N GLY A 60 -10.65 -25.46 1.34
CA GLY A 60 -11.19 -25.05 2.63
C GLY A 60 -12.71 -25.08 2.72
N THR A 61 -13.20 -24.79 3.90
CA THR A 61 -14.63 -24.76 4.23
C THR A 61 -14.98 -23.53 5.04
N VAL A 62 -16.24 -23.11 4.96
CA VAL A 62 -16.80 -22.02 5.75
C VAL A 62 -17.95 -22.56 6.59
N SER A 63 -17.87 -22.36 7.91
CA SER A 63 -18.90 -22.81 8.84
C SER A 63 -19.05 -21.83 10.00
N GLY A 64 -20.25 -21.28 10.19
CA GLY A 64 -20.54 -20.35 11.29
C GLY A 64 -19.60 -19.13 11.36
N GLY A 65 -19.13 -18.62 10.22
CA GLY A 65 -18.16 -17.52 10.14
C GLY A 65 -16.70 -17.94 10.35
N THR A 66 -16.41 -19.20 10.65
CA THR A 66 -15.05 -19.74 10.65
C THR A 66 -14.68 -20.19 9.25
N VAL A 67 -13.53 -19.71 8.75
CA VAL A 67 -12.93 -20.13 7.49
C VAL A 67 -11.75 -21.04 7.81
N SER A 68 -11.86 -22.31 7.47
CA SER A 68 -10.79 -23.29 7.58
C SER A 68 -10.08 -23.39 6.24
N ILE A 69 -8.77 -23.24 6.24
CA ILE A 69 -7.94 -23.12 5.02
C ILE A 69 -6.85 -24.18 5.11
N THR A 70 -6.65 -24.93 4.03
CA THR A 70 -5.49 -25.81 3.87
C THR A 70 -4.74 -25.37 2.61
N ALA A 71 -3.45 -25.07 2.74
CA ALA A 71 -2.58 -24.66 1.62
C ALA A 71 -1.42 -25.65 1.47
N LYS A 72 -1.07 -25.95 0.23
CA LYS A 72 0.00 -26.90 -0.14
C LYS A 72 1.02 -26.24 -1.07
N VAL A 73 2.30 -26.51 -0.79
CA VAL A 73 3.44 -26.11 -1.64
C VAL A 73 4.43 -27.28 -1.70
N GLY A 74 4.59 -27.89 -2.87
CA GLY A 74 5.35 -29.13 -3.04
C GLY A 74 4.80 -30.22 -2.12
N ASP A 75 5.64 -30.76 -1.27
CA ASP A 75 5.27 -31.81 -0.29
C ASP A 75 4.80 -31.25 1.06
N LYS A 76 4.83 -29.92 1.25
CA LYS A 76 4.44 -29.28 2.49
C LYS A 76 2.97 -28.88 2.47
N THR A 77 2.31 -29.06 3.60
CA THR A 77 0.91 -28.68 3.82
C THR A 77 0.78 -28.00 5.17
N GLU A 78 0.07 -26.88 5.20
CA GLU A 78 -0.27 -26.17 6.43
C GLU A 78 -1.74 -25.81 6.46
N SER A 79 -2.29 -25.81 7.68
CA SER A 79 -3.68 -25.44 7.91
C SER A 79 -3.77 -24.12 8.67
N PHE A 80 -4.65 -23.24 8.19
CA PHE A 80 -4.91 -21.92 8.77
C PHE A 80 -6.37 -21.77 9.14
N THR A 81 -6.66 -20.84 10.01
CA THR A 81 -8.02 -20.45 10.34
C THR A 81 -8.18 -18.95 10.24
N ALA A 82 -9.32 -18.52 9.76
CA ALA A 82 -9.76 -17.13 9.86
C ALA A 82 -11.19 -17.10 10.40
N SER A 83 -11.60 -15.97 10.95
CA SER A 83 -12.97 -15.75 11.38
C SER A 83 -13.53 -14.47 10.74
N ILE A 84 -14.79 -14.56 10.33
CA ILE A 84 -15.57 -13.46 9.79
C ILE A 84 -16.75 -13.26 10.75
N SER A 85 -16.80 -12.13 11.44
CA SER A 85 -17.82 -11.82 12.46
C SER A 85 -18.51 -10.50 12.16
N GLY A 86 -19.79 -10.39 12.55
CA GLY A 86 -20.64 -9.23 12.27
C GLY A 86 -21.73 -9.54 11.24
N SER A 87 -22.54 -8.54 10.89
CA SER A 87 -23.79 -8.74 10.15
C SER A 87 -23.86 -8.09 8.76
N GLY A 88 -22.91 -7.21 8.41
CA GLY A 88 -22.90 -6.52 7.11
C GLY A 88 -22.44 -7.40 5.95
N ASP A 89 -22.33 -6.81 4.75
CA ASP A 89 -21.91 -7.53 3.55
C ASP A 89 -20.39 -7.44 3.33
N VAL A 90 -19.76 -6.31 3.66
CA VAL A 90 -18.33 -6.08 3.45
C VAL A 90 -17.51 -6.77 4.53
N ILE A 91 -16.48 -7.48 4.11
CA ILE A 91 -15.52 -8.17 4.99
C ILE A 91 -14.27 -7.31 5.09
N ALA A 92 -13.92 -6.87 6.29
CA ALA A 92 -12.82 -5.94 6.49
C ALA A 92 -11.77 -6.51 7.45
N LEU A 93 -10.50 -6.52 7.00
CA LEU A 93 -9.37 -6.56 7.93
C LEU A 93 -9.26 -5.19 8.58
N LYS A 94 -9.78 -5.08 9.81
CA LYS A 94 -9.87 -3.83 10.56
C LYS A 94 -8.61 -3.58 11.38
N LEU A 95 -7.72 -2.77 10.82
CA LEU A 95 -6.57 -2.27 11.57
C LEU A 95 -6.95 -0.95 12.27
N SER A 96 -6.23 -0.60 13.33
CA SER A 96 -6.56 0.55 14.17
C SER A 96 -6.62 1.86 13.38
N GLY A 97 -7.62 2.69 13.67
CA GLY A 97 -7.81 4.01 13.04
C GLY A 97 -8.26 3.98 11.58
N GLY A 98 -8.59 2.81 11.03
CA GLY A 98 -9.09 2.66 9.66
C GLY A 98 -10.51 3.19 9.47
N ILE A 99 -10.89 3.42 8.21
CA ILE A 99 -12.24 3.84 7.80
C ILE A 99 -12.93 2.68 7.10
N PHE A 100 -14.15 2.35 7.52
CA PHE A 100 -14.91 1.18 7.07
C PHE A 100 -16.36 1.54 6.79
N PRO A 101 -17.04 0.80 5.89
CA PRO A 101 -18.50 0.89 5.78
C PRO A 101 -19.19 0.56 7.11
N SER A 102 -20.29 1.25 7.39
CA SER A 102 -21.09 0.95 8.57
C SER A 102 -21.55 -0.51 8.55
N GLY A 103 -21.46 -1.19 9.69
CA GLY A 103 -21.87 -2.59 9.83
C GLY A 103 -20.96 -3.61 9.14
N SER A 104 -19.79 -3.21 8.57
CA SER A 104 -18.89 -4.19 7.95
C SER A 104 -18.49 -5.31 8.92
N LYS A 105 -18.39 -6.53 8.40
CA LYS A 105 -17.87 -7.70 9.13
C LYS A 105 -16.38 -7.49 9.44
N THR A 106 -15.91 -8.10 10.51
CA THR A 106 -14.49 -8.10 10.89
C THR A 106 -13.87 -9.42 10.46
N LEU A 107 -12.78 -9.34 9.70
CA LEU A 107 -11.88 -10.44 9.38
C LEU A 107 -10.77 -10.48 10.43
N SER A 108 -10.51 -11.67 10.96
CA SER A 108 -9.40 -11.93 11.88
C SER A 108 -8.72 -13.25 11.53
N PHE A 109 -7.43 -13.35 11.78
CA PHE A 109 -6.65 -14.56 11.50
C PHE A 109 -6.28 -15.28 12.79
N GLY A 110 -6.23 -16.61 12.73
CA GLY A 110 -5.78 -17.44 13.84
C GLY A 110 -4.32 -17.17 14.19
N SER A 111 -3.94 -17.30 15.46
CA SER A 111 -2.59 -17.02 15.94
C SER A 111 -1.53 -17.91 15.27
N GLY A 112 -0.32 -17.37 15.10
CA GLY A 112 0.83 -18.10 14.59
C GLY A 112 0.83 -18.37 13.09
N PHE A 113 -0.04 -17.71 12.32
CA PHE A 113 -0.12 -17.91 10.86
C PHE A 113 1.19 -17.54 10.16
N GLU A 114 1.94 -16.53 10.62
CA GLU A 114 3.25 -16.17 10.06
C GLU A 114 4.25 -17.33 10.17
N GLY A 115 4.24 -18.04 11.30
CA GLY A 115 5.10 -19.23 11.49
C GLY A 115 4.75 -20.35 10.51
N LYS A 116 3.46 -20.60 10.29
CA LYS A 116 2.96 -21.58 9.32
C LYS A 116 3.30 -21.20 7.90
N ILE A 117 3.17 -19.92 7.53
CA ILE A 117 3.60 -19.43 6.21
C ILE A 117 5.09 -19.65 6.01
N ARG A 118 5.92 -19.32 7.00
CA ARG A 118 7.37 -19.59 6.92
C ARG A 118 7.67 -21.08 6.73
N ASN A 119 7.01 -21.97 7.47
CA ASN A 119 7.17 -23.40 7.33
C ASN A 119 6.77 -23.89 5.92
N LEU A 120 5.62 -23.44 5.44
CA LEU A 120 5.08 -23.82 4.12
C LEU A 120 6.05 -23.48 3.00
N PHE A 121 6.59 -22.27 3.00
CA PHE A 121 7.48 -21.77 1.94
C PHE A 121 8.98 -21.95 2.24
N GLY A 122 9.35 -22.41 3.42
CA GLY A 122 10.76 -22.53 3.82
C GLY A 122 11.47 -21.18 4.01
N LEU A 123 10.73 -20.16 4.45
CA LEU A 123 11.24 -18.81 4.64
C LEU A 123 11.83 -18.64 6.06
N SER A 124 12.95 -17.90 6.16
CA SER A 124 13.53 -17.53 7.46
C SER A 124 12.71 -16.46 8.20
N GLU A 125 12.08 -15.55 7.43
CA GLU A 125 11.23 -14.48 7.94
C GLU A 125 10.04 -14.22 6.99
N VAL A 126 9.03 -13.56 7.48
CA VAL A 126 7.94 -12.98 6.69
C VAL A 126 7.47 -11.72 7.38
N ASN A 127 7.25 -10.65 6.64
CA ASN A 127 6.64 -9.43 7.16
C ASN A 127 5.19 -9.70 7.51
N THR A 128 4.77 -9.43 8.75
CA THR A 128 3.40 -9.68 9.25
C THR A 128 2.33 -9.01 8.37
N ASN A 129 2.59 -7.81 7.85
CA ASN A 129 1.63 -7.12 7.01
C ASN A 129 1.51 -7.74 5.62
N ILE A 130 2.60 -8.25 5.07
CA ILE A 130 2.57 -9.06 3.84
C ILE A 130 1.87 -10.40 4.10
N ALA A 131 2.13 -11.02 5.24
CA ALA A 131 1.44 -12.24 5.66
C ALA A 131 -0.07 -12.00 5.83
N ASN A 132 -0.49 -10.83 6.34
CA ASN A 132 -1.90 -10.42 6.37
C ASN A 132 -2.49 -10.35 4.95
N GLY A 133 -1.77 -9.77 4.00
CA GLY A 133 -2.17 -9.74 2.59
C GLY A 133 -2.33 -11.14 2.00
N TRP A 134 -1.36 -12.02 2.24
CA TRP A 134 -1.43 -13.42 1.80
C TRP A 134 -2.62 -14.16 2.42
N MET A 135 -2.90 -13.94 3.70
CA MET A 135 -4.06 -14.53 4.38
C MET A 135 -5.39 -14.00 3.84
N ILE A 136 -5.48 -12.70 3.47
CA ILE A 136 -6.66 -12.16 2.78
C ILE A 136 -6.94 -12.97 1.52
N ASP A 137 -5.92 -13.20 0.70
CA ASP A 137 -6.06 -13.96 -0.54
C ASP A 137 -6.51 -15.39 -0.29
N ARG A 138 -5.95 -16.06 0.72
CA ARG A 138 -6.36 -17.45 1.08
C ARG A 138 -7.80 -17.52 1.58
N VAL A 139 -8.24 -16.50 2.32
CA VAL A 139 -9.67 -16.40 2.69
C VAL A 139 -10.53 -16.22 1.45
N MET A 140 -10.14 -15.33 0.52
CA MET A 140 -10.88 -15.13 -0.74
C MET A 140 -10.98 -16.42 -1.57
N ASP A 141 -9.88 -17.18 -1.70
CA ASP A 141 -9.86 -18.46 -2.40
C ASP A 141 -10.90 -19.45 -1.82
N VAL A 142 -10.98 -19.53 -0.49
CA VAL A 142 -11.95 -20.44 0.17
C VAL A 142 -13.39 -19.91 0.03
N LEU A 143 -13.60 -18.60 0.07
CA LEU A 143 -14.93 -18.03 -0.17
C LEU A 143 -15.40 -18.29 -1.61
N GLU A 144 -14.52 -18.18 -2.61
CA GLU A 144 -14.79 -18.51 -4.01
C GLU A 144 -15.21 -19.98 -4.19
N GLN A 145 -14.60 -20.89 -3.42
CA GLN A 145 -14.96 -22.32 -3.40
C GLN A 145 -16.28 -22.62 -2.64
N ASN A 146 -16.74 -21.69 -1.81
CA ASN A 146 -17.91 -21.86 -0.94
C ASN A 146 -18.98 -20.77 -1.18
N PRO A 147 -19.56 -20.63 -2.39
CA PRO A 147 -20.47 -19.54 -2.74
C PRO A 147 -21.75 -19.52 -1.88
N GLY A 148 -22.12 -20.66 -1.26
CA GLY A 148 -23.25 -20.77 -0.33
C GLY A 148 -22.96 -20.28 1.09
N SER A 149 -21.76 -19.81 1.40
CA SER A 149 -21.35 -19.39 2.74
C SER A 149 -22.00 -18.10 3.25
N GLY A 150 -22.63 -17.31 2.37
CA GLY A 150 -23.15 -15.98 2.68
C GLY A 150 -22.07 -14.91 2.82
N HIS A 151 -20.86 -15.19 2.32
CA HIS A 151 -19.72 -14.26 2.29
C HIS A 151 -19.25 -14.06 0.85
N ASP A 152 -19.21 -12.81 0.41
CA ASP A 152 -18.83 -12.42 -0.96
C ASP A 152 -17.34 -12.07 -1.03
N PRO A 153 -16.51 -12.87 -1.76
CA PRO A 153 -15.09 -12.60 -1.90
C PRO A 153 -14.79 -11.27 -2.65
N THR A 154 -15.76 -10.74 -3.41
CA THR A 154 -15.60 -9.44 -4.10
C THR A 154 -15.83 -8.24 -3.17
N LYS A 155 -16.26 -8.48 -1.93
CA LYS A 155 -16.52 -7.44 -0.93
C LYS A 155 -15.53 -7.48 0.24
N VAL A 156 -14.24 -7.63 -0.08
CA VAL A 156 -13.15 -7.66 0.91
C VAL A 156 -12.38 -6.35 0.89
N MET A 157 -11.97 -5.86 2.07
CA MET A 157 -11.16 -4.65 2.18
C MET A 157 -10.18 -4.70 3.35
N VAL A 158 -9.21 -3.79 3.31
CA VAL A 158 -8.30 -3.51 4.42
C VAL A 158 -8.20 -2.00 4.64
N SER A 159 -8.15 -1.59 5.91
CA SER A 159 -7.90 -0.19 6.26
C SER A 159 -7.22 -0.06 7.61
N GLY A 160 -6.45 1.03 7.77
CA GLY A 160 -5.76 1.39 8.99
C GLY A 160 -5.19 2.81 8.94
N CYS A 161 -4.78 3.33 10.10
CA CYS A 161 -4.17 4.65 10.23
C CYS A 161 -2.79 4.56 10.90
N SER A 162 -1.90 5.50 10.59
CA SER A 162 -0.58 5.63 11.22
C SER A 162 0.28 4.36 11.01
N GLY A 163 0.84 3.78 12.05
CA GLY A 163 1.50 2.47 11.98
C GLY A 163 0.62 1.40 11.36
N CYS A 164 -0.67 1.38 11.69
CA CYS A 164 -1.65 0.49 11.07
C CYS A 164 -2.05 0.93 9.65
N GLY A 165 -1.84 2.19 9.29
CA GLY A 165 -1.91 2.69 7.90
C GLY A 165 -0.81 2.07 7.03
N LYS A 166 0.42 1.96 7.57
CA LYS A 166 1.52 1.22 6.92
C LYS A 166 1.15 -0.27 6.76
N GLY A 167 0.51 -0.85 7.79
CA GLY A 167 0.00 -2.22 7.73
C GLY A 167 -1.07 -2.41 6.64
N ALA A 168 -2.02 -1.50 6.54
CA ALA A 168 -3.06 -1.51 5.51
C ALA A 168 -2.46 -1.34 4.10
N TYR A 169 -1.47 -0.46 3.96
CA TYR A 169 -0.72 -0.28 2.72
C TYR A 169 -0.06 -1.59 2.27
N LEU A 170 0.74 -2.22 3.12
CA LEU A 170 1.44 -3.46 2.76
C LEU A 170 0.47 -4.62 2.52
N ALA A 171 -0.50 -4.82 3.40
CA ALA A 171 -1.52 -5.86 3.19
C ALA A 171 -2.32 -5.62 1.89
N GLY A 172 -2.62 -4.36 1.56
CA GLY A 172 -3.31 -3.99 0.33
C GLY A 172 -2.46 -4.19 -0.93
N VAL A 173 -1.19 -3.81 -0.88
CA VAL A 173 -0.22 -3.99 -1.99
C VAL A 173 -0.01 -5.46 -2.31
N PHE A 174 0.17 -6.29 -1.28
CA PHE A 174 0.49 -7.71 -1.41
C PHE A 174 -0.74 -8.64 -1.27
N SER A 175 -1.93 -8.15 -1.60
CA SER A 175 -3.15 -8.96 -1.67
C SER A 175 -3.98 -8.63 -2.91
N ARG A 176 -5.06 -9.41 -3.11
CA ARG A 176 -6.09 -9.15 -4.13
C ARG A 176 -7.27 -8.35 -3.57
N ALA A 177 -7.22 -7.88 -2.32
CA ALA A 177 -8.34 -7.15 -1.69
C ALA A 177 -8.89 -6.05 -2.63
N PRO A 178 -10.19 -6.08 -2.98
CA PRO A 178 -10.79 -5.13 -3.93
C PRO A 178 -10.69 -3.67 -3.53
N VAL A 179 -10.65 -3.39 -2.23
CA VAL A 179 -10.58 -2.01 -1.70
C VAL A 179 -9.50 -1.89 -0.62
N VAL A 180 -8.68 -0.87 -0.78
CA VAL A 180 -7.64 -0.48 0.20
C VAL A 180 -7.90 0.95 0.64
N VAL A 181 -7.96 1.19 1.95
CA VAL A 181 -8.05 2.54 2.51
C VAL A 181 -6.88 2.78 3.45
N ILE A 182 -6.08 3.78 3.13
CA ILE A 182 -4.86 4.12 3.88
C ILE A 182 -5.04 5.50 4.51
N VAL A 183 -4.76 5.61 5.80
CA VAL A 183 -4.88 6.88 6.54
C VAL A 183 -3.53 7.20 7.19
N GLU A 184 -2.95 8.36 6.85
CA GLU A 184 -1.76 8.93 7.49
C GLU A 184 -0.63 7.90 7.75
N SER A 185 -0.21 7.19 6.71
CA SER A 185 0.74 6.09 6.87
C SER A 185 2.19 6.56 7.08
N GLY A 186 2.57 7.70 6.52
CA GLY A 186 3.89 8.27 6.67
C GLY A 186 5.04 7.43 6.09
N GLY A 187 6.25 7.66 6.60
CA GLY A 187 7.45 6.90 6.25
C GLY A 187 7.30 5.42 6.59
N GLY A 188 7.79 4.54 5.73
CA GLY A 188 7.55 3.09 5.80
C GLY A 188 6.15 2.68 5.31
N GLY A 189 5.30 3.64 5.01
CA GLY A 189 4.03 3.50 4.31
C GLY A 189 4.09 4.18 2.95
N VAL A 190 3.16 5.10 2.68
CA VAL A 190 3.02 5.76 1.38
C VAL A 190 4.00 6.91 1.16
N ALA A 191 4.61 7.48 2.21
CA ALA A 191 5.53 8.61 2.06
C ALA A 191 6.70 8.28 1.12
N ASN A 192 6.95 9.19 0.17
CA ASN A 192 7.99 9.05 -0.84
C ASN A 192 9.39 9.02 -0.20
N LEU A 193 10.22 8.07 -0.58
CA LEU A 193 11.54 7.87 0.02
C LEU A 193 12.51 9.00 -0.35
N ARG A 194 12.56 9.38 -1.64
CA ARG A 194 13.47 10.42 -2.14
C ARG A 194 13.14 11.78 -1.54
N GLN A 195 11.87 12.16 -1.51
CA GLN A 195 11.47 13.44 -0.94
C GLN A 195 11.65 13.48 0.58
N ALA A 196 11.38 12.37 1.28
CA ALA A 196 11.63 12.27 2.72
C ALA A 196 13.14 12.44 3.03
N GLU A 197 14.00 11.82 2.24
CA GLU A 197 15.45 11.95 2.35
C GLU A 197 15.91 13.37 2.03
N TRP A 198 15.36 13.99 0.98
CA TRP A 198 15.64 15.38 0.62
C TRP A 198 15.30 16.38 1.75
N PHE A 199 14.15 16.20 2.41
CA PHE A 199 13.77 17.01 3.57
C PHE A 199 14.65 16.72 4.79
N ARG A 200 15.06 15.48 4.98
CA ARG A 200 15.76 15.05 6.20
C ARG A 200 17.24 15.38 6.16
N HIS A 201 17.91 15.13 5.05
CA HIS A 201 19.36 15.21 4.91
C HIS A 201 19.82 16.08 3.75
N GLY A 202 18.93 16.48 2.84
CA GLY A 202 19.22 17.31 1.68
C GLY A 202 18.87 18.77 1.86
N GLU A 203 18.82 19.49 0.74
CA GLU A 203 18.52 20.93 0.67
C GLU A 203 17.12 21.28 1.18
N GLY A 204 16.18 20.34 1.13
CA GLY A 204 14.82 20.50 1.63
C GLY A 204 14.69 20.71 3.14
N GLY A 205 15.77 20.46 3.89
CA GLY A 205 15.78 20.70 5.33
C GLY A 205 15.49 22.14 5.73
N SER A 206 15.77 23.10 4.87
CA SER A 206 15.49 24.53 5.13
C SER A 206 14.01 24.90 5.01
N VAL A 207 13.24 24.14 4.25
CA VAL A 207 11.79 24.38 4.06
C VAL A 207 10.93 23.49 4.97
N TRP A 208 11.55 22.53 5.65
CA TRP A 208 10.84 21.66 6.60
C TRP A 208 10.43 22.41 7.86
N GLN A 209 9.13 22.52 8.11
CA GLN A 209 8.56 23.38 9.17
C GLN A 209 8.09 22.64 10.42
N CYS A 210 8.25 21.33 10.49
CA CYS A 210 7.93 20.57 11.69
C CYS A 210 8.99 20.83 12.78
N LYS A 211 8.62 21.52 13.84
CA LYS A 211 9.57 22.05 14.84
C LYS A 211 10.33 20.97 15.62
N ASP A 212 9.65 19.87 15.91
CA ASP A 212 10.14 18.92 16.90
C ASP A 212 10.69 17.60 16.31
N ALA A 213 10.55 17.41 15.01
CA ALA A 213 11.02 16.20 14.34
C ALA A 213 11.27 16.41 12.85
N LYS A 214 12.27 15.72 12.31
CA LYS A 214 12.44 15.56 10.87
C LYS A 214 11.46 14.51 10.32
N PRO A 215 11.16 14.50 8.99
CA PRO A 215 10.25 13.50 8.42
C PRO A 215 10.78 12.10 8.68
N GLN A 216 9.86 11.15 8.79
CA GLN A 216 10.22 9.74 8.81
C GLN A 216 10.87 9.39 7.47
N SER A 217 12.11 8.94 7.52
CA SER A 217 12.88 8.40 6.41
C SER A 217 13.38 7.01 6.80
N ILE A 218 14.01 6.32 5.87
CA ILE A 218 14.41 4.93 6.02
C ILE A 218 15.35 4.69 7.22
N ASP A 219 16.15 5.69 7.61
CA ASP A 219 17.11 5.60 8.71
C ASP A 219 16.48 5.53 10.11
N ASN A 220 15.28 6.07 10.27
CA ASN A 220 14.56 6.11 11.55
C ASN A 220 13.27 5.29 11.56
N LEU A 221 13.08 4.40 10.60
CA LEU A 221 11.98 3.44 10.62
C LEU A 221 12.26 2.33 11.62
N GLU A 222 11.31 2.10 12.52
CA GLU A 222 11.40 1.02 13.49
C GLU A 222 11.03 -0.32 12.86
N ASP A 223 11.76 -1.38 13.26
CA ASP A 223 11.44 -2.76 12.88
C ASP A 223 10.19 -3.27 13.59
N SER A 224 9.87 -2.68 14.73
CA SER A 224 8.72 -3.03 15.55
C SER A 224 7.93 -1.78 15.93
N GLY A 225 6.69 -1.74 15.54
CA GLY A 225 5.75 -0.69 15.90
C GLY A 225 4.34 -1.24 15.89
N ILE A 226 3.35 -0.39 16.21
CA ILE A 226 1.94 -0.77 16.11
C ILE A 226 1.66 -1.22 14.67
N CYS A 227 1.14 -2.43 14.49
CA CYS A 227 0.97 -3.07 13.19
C CYS A 227 2.29 -3.21 12.39
N GLY A 228 3.46 -3.32 13.06
CA GLY A 228 4.76 -3.54 12.42
C GLY A 228 5.12 -5.02 12.27
N PRO A 229 6.27 -5.34 11.67
CA PRO A 229 7.30 -4.45 11.14
C PRO A 229 6.87 -3.73 9.87
N TRP A 230 7.36 -2.50 9.67
CA TRP A 230 7.03 -1.71 8.46
C TRP A 230 8.04 -1.95 7.33
N VAL A 231 9.27 -2.25 7.69
CA VAL A 231 10.34 -2.74 6.83
C VAL A 231 11.04 -3.91 7.53
N THR A 232 11.82 -4.70 6.79
CA THR A 232 12.55 -5.84 7.36
C THR A 232 14.05 -5.63 7.35
N GLY A 233 14.81 -6.66 7.76
CA GLY A 233 16.26 -6.68 7.63
C GLY A 233 16.76 -6.42 6.21
N ALA A 234 15.94 -6.63 5.19
CA ALA A 234 16.23 -6.28 3.81
C ALA A 234 16.56 -4.79 3.61
N ALA A 235 15.95 -3.90 4.40
CA ALA A 235 16.21 -2.45 4.34
C ALA A 235 17.45 -1.99 5.13
N ARG A 236 18.18 -2.89 5.80
CA ARG A 236 19.32 -2.50 6.69
C ARG A 236 20.39 -1.70 5.98
N TRP A 237 20.68 -2.04 4.72
CA TRP A 237 21.69 -1.33 3.93
C TRP A 237 21.30 0.12 3.64
N LEU A 238 20.01 0.41 3.45
CA LEU A 238 19.49 1.77 3.31
C LEU A 238 19.53 2.54 4.63
N ARG A 239 19.30 1.87 5.76
CA ARG A 239 19.41 2.52 7.08
C ARG A 239 20.83 2.96 7.41
N ASN A 240 21.82 2.18 6.97
CA ASN A 240 23.22 2.52 7.16
C ASN A 240 23.68 3.67 6.28
N ASP A 241 23.02 3.87 5.15
CA ASP A 241 23.29 4.95 4.19
C ASP A 241 21.99 5.36 3.49
N PRO A 242 21.20 6.26 4.11
CA PRO A 242 19.89 6.66 3.59
C PRO A 242 19.96 7.32 2.20
N SER A 243 21.09 7.92 1.82
CA SER A 243 21.27 8.52 0.49
C SER A 243 21.12 7.50 -0.65
N LYS A 244 21.28 6.21 -0.35
CA LYS A 244 21.08 5.12 -1.32
C LYS A 244 19.63 4.92 -1.77
N VAL A 245 18.65 5.63 -1.19
CA VAL A 245 17.30 5.69 -1.76
C VAL A 245 17.31 6.22 -3.20
N TYR A 246 18.28 7.09 -3.53
CA TYR A 246 18.46 7.59 -4.90
C TYR A 246 19.02 6.54 -5.88
N ASN A 247 19.54 5.42 -5.39
CA ASN A 247 19.97 4.29 -6.22
C ASN A 247 18.85 3.27 -6.47
N LEU A 248 17.73 3.35 -5.73
CA LEU A 248 16.61 2.42 -5.94
C LEU A 248 15.99 2.63 -7.32
N PRO A 249 15.70 1.56 -8.08
CA PRO A 249 15.02 1.67 -9.37
C PRO A 249 13.49 1.87 -9.22
N PHE A 250 13.02 2.06 -8.01
CA PHE A 250 11.63 2.33 -7.65
C PHE A 250 11.56 3.34 -6.51
N ASP A 251 10.35 3.82 -6.25
CA ASP A 251 10.00 4.56 -5.03
C ASP A 251 8.56 4.23 -4.64
N THR A 252 8.10 4.73 -3.51
CA THR A 252 6.82 4.36 -2.90
C THR A 252 5.63 4.62 -3.83
N HIS A 253 5.67 5.67 -4.67
CA HIS A 253 4.60 5.94 -5.66
C HIS A 253 4.39 4.76 -6.61
N MET A 254 5.46 4.07 -7.04
CA MET A 254 5.35 2.90 -7.90
C MET A 254 4.78 1.70 -7.15
N ILE A 255 5.20 1.49 -5.90
CA ILE A 255 4.66 0.41 -5.06
C ILE A 255 3.17 0.66 -4.79
N LEU A 256 2.77 1.90 -4.48
CA LEU A 256 1.38 2.30 -4.32
C LEU A 256 0.58 2.04 -5.61
N ALA A 257 1.15 2.38 -6.76
CA ALA A 257 0.53 2.17 -8.07
C ALA A 257 0.25 0.69 -8.38
N THR A 258 0.94 -0.27 -7.74
CA THR A 258 0.65 -1.70 -7.91
C THR A 258 -0.71 -2.13 -7.36
N ILE A 259 -1.40 -1.29 -6.59
CA ILE A 259 -2.79 -1.52 -6.18
C ILE A 259 -3.73 -1.41 -7.40
N ALA A 260 -3.40 -0.60 -8.40
CA ALA A 260 -4.19 -0.47 -9.63
C ALA A 260 -4.31 -1.83 -10.36
N PRO A 261 -5.47 -2.15 -10.96
CA PRO A 261 -6.67 -1.32 -11.15
C PRO A 261 -7.71 -1.38 -10.01
N ARG A 262 -7.37 -1.93 -8.85
CA ARG A 262 -8.26 -2.02 -7.68
C ARG A 262 -8.57 -0.65 -7.09
N HIS A 263 -9.50 -0.60 -6.15
CA HIS A 263 -9.92 0.65 -5.53
C HIS A 263 -8.98 1.05 -4.39
N LEU A 264 -8.52 2.29 -4.42
CA LEU A 264 -7.68 2.90 -3.40
C LEU A 264 -8.29 4.22 -2.94
N VAL A 265 -8.39 4.40 -1.62
CA VAL A 265 -8.54 5.73 -1.03
C VAL A 265 -7.38 5.98 -0.09
N HIS A 266 -6.69 7.09 -0.29
CA HIS A 266 -5.60 7.50 0.57
C HIS A 266 -5.86 8.87 1.18
N PHE A 267 -5.71 8.96 2.48
CA PHE A 267 -5.85 10.19 3.25
C PHE A 267 -4.55 10.52 3.96
N THR A 268 -4.15 11.78 3.91
CA THR A 268 -3.04 12.29 4.71
C THR A 268 -3.38 13.63 5.36
N ASN A 269 -2.73 13.92 6.48
CA ASN A 269 -2.89 15.20 7.16
C ASN A 269 -1.98 16.25 6.53
N SER A 270 -2.43 17.51 6.54
CA SER A 270 -1.59 18.64 6.14
C SER A 270 -0.47 18.83 7.15
N ASN A 271 0.76 19.00 6.63
CA ASN A 271 1.92 19.16 7.49
C ASN A 271 1.96 20.49 8.22
N GLY A 272 2.48 20.47 9.43
CA GLY A 272 3.08 21.63 10.04
C GLY A 272 2.39 22.19 11.26
N ARG A 273 1.36 21.54 11.83
CA ARG A 273 0.66 22.13 12.98
C ARG A 273 0.34 21.20 14.15
N ASP A 274 0.54 19.89 14.02
CA ASP A 274 0.36 18.95 15.12
C ASP A 274 1.64 18.16 15.42
N SER A 275 1.62 17.38 16.49
CA SER A 275 2.75 16.57 16.95
C SER A 275 3.11 15.42 16.02
N TRP A 276 2.33 15.19 14.94
CA TRP A 276 2.50 14.08 14.00
C TRP A 276 3.01 14.51 12.63
N CYS A 277 3.41 15.78 12.49
CA CYS A 277 3.97 16.32 11.25
C CYS A 277 5.18 15.53 10.70
N HIS A 278 5.91 14.81 11.56
CA HIS A 278 7.01 13.94 11.17
C HIS A 278 6.58 12.74 10.28
N LEU A 279 5.30 12.41 10.21
CA LEU A 279 4.81 11.39 9.27
C LEU A 279 5.06 11.80 7.81
N GLY A 280 5.17 13.10 7.53
CA GLY A 280 5.55 13.57 6.19
C GLY A 280 4.40 13.56 5.20
N GLY A 281 3.27 14.20 5.53
CA GLY A 281 2.10 14.26 4.65
C GLY A 281 2.39 14.85 3.26
N THR A 282 3.39 15.75 3.12
CA THR A 282 3.87 16.21 1.81
C THR A 282 4.43 15.04 0.99
N CYS A 283 5.21 14.16 1.64
CA CYS A 283 5.81 12.99 0.96
C CYS A 283 4.74 11.95 0.58
N GLU A 284 3.67 11.80 1.38
CA GLU A 284 2.53 10.96 1.03
C GLU A 284 1.75 11.54 -0.16
N ALA A 285 1.55 12.88 -0.18
CA ALA A 285 0.87 13.56 -1.27
C ALA A 285 1.64 13.45 -2.59
N LEU A 286 2.97 13.59 -2.56
CA LEU A 286 3.80 13.38 -3.75
C LEU A 286 3.67 11.94 -4.28
N SER A 287 3.69 10.94 -3.41
CA SER A 287 3.49 9.55 -3.83
C SER A 287 2.12 9.32 -4.47
N ALA A 288 1.05 9.86 -3.87
CA ALA A 288 -0.30 9.74 -4.43
C ALA A 288 -0.42 10.44 -5.79
N TRP A 289 0.15 11.64 -5.90
CA TRP A 289 0.17 12.43 -7.13
C TRP A 289 0.92 11.69 -8.26
N ALA A 290 2.09 11.12 -7.97
CA ALA A 290 2.89 10.40 -8.94
C ALA A 290 2.37 8.97 -9.25
N ALA A 291 1.55 8.38 -8.38
CA ALA A 291 0.90 7.09 -8.63
C ALA A 291 -0.38 7.19 -9.47
N LYS A 292 -1.13 8.31 -9.36
CA LYS A 292 -2.42 8.53 -10.04
C LYS A 292 -2.40 8.28 -11.54
N PRO A 293 -1.32 8.65 -12.29
CA PRO A 293 -1.19 8.36 -13.72
C PRO A 293 -1.44 6.91 -14.09
N VAL A 294 -1.11 5.95 -13.23
CA VAL A 294 -1.31 4.53 -13.53
C VAL A 294 -2.80 4.17 -13.61
N TRP A 295 -3.64 4.66 -12.70
CA TRP A 295 -5.10 4.45 -12.82
C TRP A 295 -5.69 5.14 -14.05
N LYS A 296 -5.16 6.32 -14.41
CA LYS A 296 -5.55 7.00 -15.66
C LYS A 296 -5.16 6.17 -16.87
N ALA A 297 -3.92 5.69 -16.95
CA ALA A 297 -3.42 4.87 -18.05
C ALA A 297 -4.21 3.58 -18.24
N LEU A 298 -4.68 2.97 -17.14
CA LEU A 298 -5.54 1.78 -17.16
C LEU A 298 -7.01 2.07 -17.49
N GLY A 299 -7.40 3.35 -17.63
CA GLY A 299 -8.77 3.76 -17.94
C GLY A 299 -9.74 3.71 -16.77
N VAL A 300 -9.24 3.74 -15.53
CA VAL A 300 -10.06 3.67 -14.31
C VAL A 300 -9.67 4.73 -13.26
N PRO A 301 -9.52 6.02 -13.66
CA PRO A 301 -9.05 7.07 -12.76
C PRO A 301 -9.92 7.22 -11.49
N GLU A 302 -11.20 6.92 -11.60
CA GLU A 302 -12.17 7.01 -10.52
C GLU A 302 -11.98 5.91 -9.44
N ARG A 303 -11.11 4.93 -9.66
CA ARG A 303 -10.79 3.91 -8.64
C ARG A 303 -9.69 4.34 -7.67
N MET A 304 -9.11 5.52 -7.85
CA MET A 304 -8.17 6.09 -6.90
C MET A 304 -8.63 7.48 -6.46
N GLY A 305 -8.89 7.63 -5.15
CA GLY A 305 -9.14 8.91 -4.49
C GLY A 305 -8.04 9.25 -3.50
N PHE A 306 -7.55 10.49 -3.54
CA PHE A 306 -6.63 11.04 -2.55
C PHE A 306 -7.16 12.36 -1.99
N GLN A 307 -7.07 12.51 -0.68
CA GLN A 307 -7.44 13.78 -0.04
C GLN A 307 -6.49 14.10 1.12
N MET A 308 -5.87 15.27 1.02
CA MET A 308 -5.20 15.91 2.16
C MET A 308 -6.23 16.67 2.99
N TYR A 309 -6.06 16.69 4.30
CA TYR A 309 -6.97 17.35 5.23
C TYR A 309 -6.22 17.96 6.42
N SER A 310 -6.93 18.74 7.22
CA SER A 310 -6.41 19.31 8.46
C SER A 310 -7.32 18.91 9.63
N ALA A 311 -6.88 17.95 10.40
CA ALA A 311 -7.55 17.46 11.61
C ALA A 311 -6.52 16.87 12.58
N SER A 312 -6.95 16.40 13.74
CA SER A 312 -6.07 15.64 14.63
C SER A 312 -5.73 14.27 14.01
N HIS A 313 -4.59 13.74 14.41
CA HIS A 313 -4.05 12.47 13.89
C HIS A 313 -5.07 11.32 13.97
N CYS A 314 -5.23 10.60 12.88
CA CYS A 314 -6.20 9.52 12.71
C CYS A 314 -7.68 9.94 12.90
N ALA A 315 -7.97 11.22 12.96
CA ALA A 315 -9.36 11.69 13.07
C ALA A 315 -9.98 11.78 11.67
N ALA A 316 -10.92 10.90 11.37
CA ALA A 316 -11.70 10.99 10.15
C ALA A 316 -12.63 12.21 10.21
N SER A 317 -12.46 13.17 9.32
CA SER A 317 -13.39 14.30 9.13
C SER A 317 -14.58 13.91 8.23
N GLY A 318 -15.61 14.76 8.21
CA GLY A 318 -16.79 14.53 7.36
C GLY A 318 -16.47 14.37 5.87
N SER A 319 -15.47 15.11 5.36
CA SER A 319 -15.08 15.03 3.95
C SER A 319 -14.37 13.73 3.59
N GLN A 320 -13.57 13.17 4.51
CA GLN A 320 -12.88 11.89 4.31
C GLN A 320 -13.84 10.72 4.39
N THR A 321 -14.74 10.72 5.37
CA THR A 321 -15.78 9.70 5.48
C THR A 321 -16.73 9.76 4.27
N ALA A 322 -16.97 10.95 3.70
CA ALA A 322 -17.74 11.12 2.48
C ALA A 322 -17.04 10.49 1.26
N LEU A 323 -15.76 10.81 1.02
CA LEU A 323 -14.99 10.23 -0.10
C LEU A 323 -14.86 8.71 0.03
N ALA A 324 -14.55 8.21 1.24
CA ALA A 324 -14.50 6.77 1.50
C ALA A 324 -15.87 6.11 1.25
N GLY A 325 -16.96 6.74 1.71
CA GLY A 325 -18.31 6.27 1.47
C GLY A 325 -18.69 6.19 -0.01
N GLU A 326 -18.32 7.19 -0.81
CA GLU A 326 -18.51 7.15 -2.26
C GLU A 326 -17.69 6.04 -2.92
N MET A 327 -16.43 5.82 -2.47
CA MET A 327 -15.62 4.72 -2.96
C MET A 327 -16.22 3.35 -2.60
N PHE A 328 -16.78 3.19 -1.40
CA PHE A 328 -17.46 1.95 -1.01
C PHE A 328 -18.70 1.68 -1.86
N LYS A 329 -19.52 2.70 -2.16
CA LYS A 329 -20.65 2.57 -3.06
C LYS A 329 -20.20 2.17 -4.47
N ARG A 330 -19.13 2.79 -4.99
CA ARG A 330 -18.57 2.42 -6.28
C ARG A 330 -18.08 0.99 -6.31
N ALA A 331 -17.27 0.60 -5.33
CA ALA A 331 -16.60 -0.69 -5.30
C ALA A 331 -17.52 -1.86 -4.97
N PHE A 332 -18.44 -1.67 -4.02
CA PHE A 332 -19.24 -2.76 -3.45
C PHE A 332 -20.71 -2.78 -3.90
N GLU A 333 -21.22 -1.64 -4.38
CA GLU A 333 -22.61 -1.49 -4.82
C GLU A 333 -22.73 -1.22 -6.33
N GLY A 334 -21.58 -1.06 -7.04
CA GLY A 334 -21.55 -0.79 -8.48
C GLY A 334 -22.04 0.61 -8.86
N ASN A 335 -22.08 1.57 -7.93
CA ASN A 335 -22.52 2.94 -8.21
C ASN A 335 -21.46 3.72 -8.99
N THR A 336 -21.61 3.80 -10.30
CA THR A 336 -20.68 4.51 -11.19
C THR A 336 -20.84 6.04 -11.16
N SER A 337 -21.90 6.57 -10.57
CA SER A 337 -22.13 8.01 -10.44
C SER A 337 -21.37 8.64 -9.26
N ALA A 338 -20.83 7.82 -8.35
CA ALA A 338 -20.04 8.28 -7.22
C ALA A 338 -18.78 9.03 -7.70
N ASN A 339 -18.57 10.26 -7.21
CA ASN A 339 -17.39 11.05 -7.56
C ASN A 339 -16.21 10.65 -6.68
N THR A 340 -15.35 9.79 -7.20
CA THR A 340 -14.19 9.24 -6.52
C THR A 340 -12.87 9.53 -7.23
N ASP A 341 -12.91 10.15 -8.41
CA ASP A 341 -11.71 10.68 -9.10
C ASP A 341 -11.28 12.00 -8.45
N VAL A 342 -10.71 11.87 -7.25
CA VAL A 342 -10.31 13.00 -6.41
C VAL A 342 -8.81 12.96 -6.17
N LEU A 343 -8.14 14.07 -6.44
CA LEU A 343 -6.75 14.31 -6.06
C LEU A 343 -6.67 15.70 -5.41
N ASN A 344 -7.03 15.77 -4.13
CA ASN A 344 -7.09 17.04 -3.40
C ASN A 344 -5.85 17.21 -2.54
N ILE A 345 -4.93 18.04 -3.01
CA ILE A 345 -3.70 18.43 -2.30
C ILE A 345 -3.85 19.90 -1.88
N LEU A 346 -3.70 20.17 -0.60
CA LEU A 346 -3.81 21.53 -0.06
C LEU A 346 -2.45 22.24 -0.19
N ASP A 347 -2.35 23.28 -1.02
CA ASP A 347 -1.11 24.05 -1.24
C ASP A 347 -0.54 24.61 0.06
N ASN A 348 -1.39 25.04 0.98
CA ASN A 348 -0.96 25.50 2.32
C ASN A 348 -0.73 24.34 3.31
N GLY A 349 -0.96 23.10 2.89
CA GLY A 349 -0.77 21.90 3.70
C GLY A 349 0.51 21.13 3.34
N VAL A 350 1.16 21.47 2.21
CA VAL A 350 2.44 20.89 1.81
C VAL A 350 3.59 21.84 2.12
N GLN A 351 4.76 21.28 2.36
CA GLN A 351 5.97 22.05 2.68
C GLN A 351 6.78 22.42 1.44
N GLN A 352 6.52 21.75 0.33
CA GLN A 352 7.04 22.08 -1.00
C GLN A 352 5.87 22.33 -1.93
N PRO A 353 5.79 23.48 -2.64
CA PRO A 353 4.68 23.80 -3.54
C PRO A 353 4.47 22.73 -4.61
N VAL A 354 3.22 22.34 -4.85
CA VAL A 354 2.85 21.34 -5.86
C VAL A 354 3.30 21.74 -7.26
N SER A 355 3.32 23.04 -7.54
CA SER A 355 3.78 23.60 -8.82
C SER A 355 5.25 23.30 -9.15
N GLU A 356 6.07 23.00 -8.15
CA GLU A 356 7.49 22.66 -8.33
C GLU A 356 7.71 21.15 -8.55
N TRP A 357 6.71 20.30 -8.24
CA TRP A 357 6.91 18.85 -8.19
C TRP A 357 7.25 18.25 -9.55
N LYS A 358 6.60 18.72 -10.62
CA LYS A 358 6.84 18.19 -11.97
C LYS A 358 8.30 18.41 -12.37
N ASP A 359 8.80 19.61 -12.22
CA ASP A 359 10.15 19.96 -12.65
C ASP A 359 11.22 19.32 -11.75
N MET A 360 10.94 19.23 -10.45
CA MET A 360 11.91 18.71 -9.49
C MET A 360 11.94 17.18 -9.44
N TRP A 361 10.78 16.51 -9.53
CA TRP A 361 10.69 15.08 -9.23
C TRP A 361 10.40 14.20 -10.44
N VAL A 362 9.94 14.74 -11.59
CA VAL A 362 9.47 13.92 -12.71
C VAL A 362 10.21 14.28 -13.99
N ASP A 363 10.68 13.27 -14.71
CA ASP A 363 11.28 13.38 -16.06
C ASP A 363 10.66 12.38 -17.05
N TRP A 364 9.52 11.83 -16.71
CA TRP A 364 8.74 10.89 -17.51
C TRP A 364 7.33 11.43 -17.81
N ASP A 365 6.64 10.80 -18.77
CA ASP A 365 5.30 11.22 -19.20
C ASP A 365 4.22 10.75 -18.24
N MET A 366 3.59 11.71 -17.53
CA MET A 366 2.49 11.47 -16.61
C MET A 366 1.13 11.26 -17.31
N ASP A 367 1.04 11.49 -18.62
CA ASP A 367 -0.17 11.32 -19.42
C ASP A 367 -0.10 10.07 -20.30
N THR A 368 0.79 9.11 -19.97
CA THR A 368 0.89 7.82 -20.63
C THR A 368 -0.47 7.13 -20.72
N VAL A 369 -0.80 6.60 -21.89
CA VAL A 369 -1.99 5.79 -22.15
C VAL A 369 -1.57 4.38 -22.50
N LEU A 370 -2.23 3.39 -21.93
CA LEU A 370 -2.00 1.97 -22.22
C LEU A 370 -3.13 1.43 -23.12
N GLU A 371 -2.71 0.71 -24.17
CA GLU A 371 -3.63 0.03 -25.09
C GLU A 371 -4.34 -1.17 -24.45
#